data_9c24b2e5f6229284b5a7c6868e398d50
#
_entry.id   9c24b2e5f6229284b5a7c6868e398d50
#
_cell.length_a   1.000
_cell.length_b   1.000
_cell.length_c   1.000
_cell.angle_alpha   90.00
_cell.angle_beta   90.00
_cell.angle_gamma   90.00
#
_symmetry.space_group_name_H-M   'P 1'
#
loop_
_entity.id
_entity.type
_entity.pdbx_description
1 polymer ?
#
loop_
_entity_poly.entity_id
_entity_poly.type
_entity_poly.pdbx_seq_one_letter_code
_entity_poly.pdbx_strand_id
1 'polypeptide(L)' 'DSELEEIKRNQREEELENIEASRKRLDKSYQARVKVLDEREHELQEEIKALAPAKKEKQKVTA' A
#
# COMPACT_ATOMS: atom_id res chain seq x y z
N ASP A 1 -3.88 -34.31 28.86
CA ASP A 1 -3.16 -33.72 29.98
C ASP A 1 -3.26 -32.22 29.93
N SER A 2 -3.62 -31.60 31.06
CA SER A 2 -3.84 -30.16 31.08
C SER A 2 -2.55 -29.35 30.84
N GLU A 3 -1.42 -29.86 31.28
CA GLU A 3 -0.14 -29.20 31.03
C GLU A 3 0.18 -29.16 29.54
N LEU A 4 -0.02 -30.28 28.89
CA LEU A 4 0.22 -30.36 27.44
C LEU A 4 -0.73 -29.44 26.67
N GLU A 5 -1.99 -29.40 27.08
CA GLU A 5 -2.97 -28.53 26.46
C GLU A 5 -2.62 -27.05 26.65
N GLU A 6 -2.11 -26.71 27.83
CA GLU A 6 -1.69 -25.35 28.11
C GLU A 6 -0.51 -24.95 27.24
N ILE A 7 0.46 -25.85 27.08
CA ILE A 7 1.61 -25.59 26.20
C ILE A 7 1.15 -25.37 24.78
N LYS A 8 0.23 -26.21 24.29
CA LYS A 8 -0.31 -26.07 22.95
C LYS A 8 -1.02 -24.75 22.78
N ARG A 9 -1.81 -24.35 23.76
CA ARG A 9 -2.52 -23.08 23.73
C ARG A 9 -1.53 -21.92 23.63
N ASN A 10 -0.50 -21.94 24.46
CA ASN A 10 0.50 -20.87 24.46
C ASN A 10 1.21 -20.78 23.11
N GLN A 11 1.52 -21.91 22.51
CA GLN A 11 2.15 -21.93 21.18
C GLN A 11 1.23 -21.33 20.13
N ARG A 12 -0.06 -21.64 20.21
CA ARG A 12 -1.03 -21.10 19.25
C ARG A 12 -1.22 -19.59 19.44
N GLU A 13 -1.24 -19.16 20.68
CA GLU A 13 -1.37 -17.73 20.98
C GLU A 13 -0.15 -16.96 20.48
N GLU A 14 1.04 -17.52 20.68
CA GLU A 14 2.27 -16.91 20.18
C GLU A 14 2.27 -16.81 18.66
N GLU A 15 1.84 -17.88 18.00
CA GLU A 15 1.74 -17.88 16.55
C GLU A 15 0.75 -16.82 16.08
N LEU A 16 -0.37 -16.71 16.77
CA LEU A 16 -1.38 -15.71 16.43
C LEU A 16 -0.82 -14.29 16.57
N GLU A 17 -0.10 -14.03 17.65
CA GLU A 17 0.53 -12.73 17.85
C GLU A 17 1.54 -12.41 16.75
N ASN A 18 2.30 -13.42 16.33
CA ASN A 18 3.27 -13.24 15.26
C ASN A 18 2.58 -12.91 13.94
N ILE A 19 1.46 -13.56 13.68
CA ILE A 19 0.67 -13.30 12.47
C ILE A 19 0.14 -11.87 12.51
N GLU A 20 -0.41 -11.45 13.65
CA GLU A 20 -0.93 -10.10 13.80
C GLU A 20 0.15 -9.05 13.58
N ALA A 21 1.34 -9.29 14.15
CA ALA A 21 2.46 -8.37 13.98
C ALA A 21 2.90 -8.31 12.50
N SER A 22 2.93 -9.46 11.84
CA SER A 22 3.27 -9.52 10.43
C SER A 22 2.28 -8.75 9.58
N ARG A 23 1.00 -8.90 9.88
CA ARG A 23 -0.05 -8.20 9.13
C ARG A 23 0.06 -6.69 9.33
N LYS A 24 0.38 -6.24 10.52
CA LYS A 24 0.58 -4.81 10.77
C LYS A 24 1.75 -4.26 9.99
N ARG A 25 2.85 -5.02 9.91
CA ARG A 25 4.01 -4.60 9.13
C ARG A 25 3.68 -4.50 7.65
N LEU A 26 2.93 -5.47 7.14
CA LEU A 26 2.50 -5.47 5.74
C LEU A 26 1.61 -4.26 5.45
N ASP A 27 0.68 -3.97 6.36
CA ASP A 27 -0.21 -2.85 6.20
C ASP A 27 0.55 -1.53 6.17
N LYS A 28 1.50 -1.35 7.08
CA LYS A 28 2.32 -0.14 7.09
C LYS A 28 3.15 -0.01 5.82
N SER A 29 3.72 -1.13 5.35
CA SER A 29 4.50 -1.13 4.13
C SER A 29 3.62 -0.77 2.93
N TYR A 30 2.43 -1.33 2.90
CA TYR A 30 1.46 -1.04 1.85
C TYR A 30 1.10 0.45 1.84
N GLN A 31 0.78 1.00 3.00
CA GLN A 31 0.41 2.40 3.11
C GLN A 31 1.54 3.33 2.70
N ALA A 32 2.77 2.98 3.08
CA ALA A 32 3.93 3.77 2.69
C ALA A 32 4.11 3.79 1.17
N ARG A 33 3.91 2.63 0.54
CA ARG A 33 4.01 2.53 -0.93
C ARG A 33 2.91 3.30 -1.62
N VAL A 34 1.70 3.20 -1.11
CA VAL A 34 0.56 3.92 -1.66
C VAL A 34 0.82 5.43 -1.58
N LYS A 35 1.37 5.88 -0.47
CA LYS A 35 1.68 7.29 -0.30
C LYS A 35 2.68 7.78 -1.34
N VAL A 36 3.72 6.99 -1.59
CA VAL A 36 4.73 7.35 -2.60
C VAL A 36 4.09 7.43 -3.99
N LEU A 37 3.24 6.46 -4.30
CA LEU A 37 2.56 6.43 -5.60
C LEU A 37 1.59 7.60 -5.73
N ASP A 38 0.87 7.93 -4.68
CA ASP A 38 -0.04 9.07 -4.69
C ASP A 38 0.70 10.37 -4.93
N GLU A 39 1.84 10.54 -4.28
CA GLU A 39 2.66 11.73 -4.46
C GLU A 39 3.16 11.82 -5.90
N ARG A 40 3.63 10.70 -6.44
CA ARG A 40 4.11 10.69 -7.83
C ARG A 40 2.97 10.96 -8.82
N GLU A 41 1.82 10.36 -8.56
CA GLU A 41 0.64 10.58 -9.38
C GLU A 41 0.28 12.07 -9.40
N HIS A 42 0.29 12.68 -8.23
CA HIS A 42 -0.01 14.10 -8.13
C HIS A 42 1.00 14.95 -8.91
N GLU A 43 2.29 14.64 -8.78
CA GLU A 43 3.33 15.34 -9.52
C GLU A 43 3.09 15.26 -11.03
N LEU A 44 2.79 14.05 -11.50
CA LEU A 44 2.56 13.85 -12.92
C LEU A 44 1.31 14.58 -13.40
N GLN A 45 0.26 14.59 -12.59
CA GLN A 45 -0.94 15.35 -12.94
C GLN A 45 -0.65 16.83 -13.08
N GLU A 46 0.18 17.38 -12.18
CA GLU A 46 0.56 18.78 -12.25
C GLU A 46 1.43 19.08 -13.46
N GLU A 47 2.34 18.15 -13.79
CA GLU A 47 3.16 18.30 -14.99
C GLU A 47 2.32 18.27 -16.24
N ILE A 48 1.35 17.38 -16.29
CA ILE A 48 0.44 17.27 -17.43
C ILE A 48 -0.36 18.55 -17.59
N LYS A 49 -0.84 19.13 -16.48
CA LYS A 49 -1.57 20.39 -16.53
C LYS A 49 -0.72 21.51 -17.12
N ALA A 50 0.55 21.55 -16.76
CA ALA A 50 1.47 22.56 -17.27
C ALA A 50 1.68 22.41 -18.78
N LEU A 51 1.52 21.20 -19.31
CA LEU A 51 1.67 20.92 -20.74
C LEU A 51 0.33 20.87 -21.48
N ALA A 52 -0.77 20.99 -20.77
CA ALA A 52 -2.10 20.78 -21.32
C ALA A 52 -2.42 21.59 -22.58
N PRO A 53 -2.07 22.89 -22.66
CA PRO A 53 -2.38 23.65 -23.89
C PRO A 53 -1.83 23.01 -25.15
N ALA A 54 -0.54 22.61 -25.12
CA ALA A 54 0.08 21.96 -26.26
C ALA A 54 -0.57 20.62 -26.58
N LYS A 55 -0.88 19.85 -25.56
CA LYS A 55 -1.53 18.55 -25.74
C LYS A 55 -2.93 18.70 -26.32
N LYS A 56 -3.67 19.67 -25.86
CA LYS A 56 -5.02 19.92 -26.36
C LYS A 56 -4.98 20.28 -27.84
N GLU A 57 -4.03 21.10 -28.22
CA GLU A 57 -3.87 21.48 -29.62
C GLU A 57 -3.57 20.25 -30.48
N LYS A 58 -2.66 19.39 -30.02
CA LYS A 58 -2.35 18.16 -30.74
C LYS A 58 -3.56 17.27 -30.89
N GLN A 59 -4.34 17.13 -29.83
CA GLN A 59 -5.54 16.32 -29.86
C GLN A 59 -6.56 16.86 -30.85
N LYS A 60 -6.70 18.16 -30.90
CA LYS A 60 -7.61 18.77 -31.85
C LYS A 60 -7.16 18.53 -33.28
N VAL A 61 -5.86 18.61 -33.50
CA VAL A 61 -5.32 18.39 -34.86
C VAL A 61 -5.51 16.96 -35.32
N THR A 62 -5.38 16.01 -34.40
CA THR A 62 -5.50 14.60 -34.74
C THR A 62 -6.96 14.13 -34.79
N ALA A 63 -7.82 14.84 -34.19
CA ALA A 63 -9.24 14.48 -34.21
C ALA A 63 -9.89 14.98 -35.51
#